data_f3f04520b305bf02b2300ee83d57ea84
#
_entry.id   f3f04520b305bf02b2300ee83d57ea84
#
_cell.length_a   1.000
_cell.length_b   1.000
_cell.length_c   1.000
_cell.angle_alpha   90.00
_cell.angle_beta   90.00
_cell.angle_gamma   90.00
#
_symmetry.space_group_name_H-M   'P 1'
#
loop_
_entity.id
_entity.type
_entity.pdbx_description
1 polymer ?
#
loop_
_entity_poly.entity_id
_entity_poly.type
_entity_poly.pdbx_seq_one_letter_code
_entity_poly.pdbx_strand_id
1 'polypeptide(L)'
;MADAARTLPDAARRRGLAIVLAVVFLDLLGFGIIIPILPFYTRSFPGGTEFVIGLLAASYSAMQFAFAPLLGSLSDRVGRRPILVLSLVGSVLAWTIFGLADALWLLFASRMLAGAMGGNLSTAQAYVADVTPPERRAAALGYIGAAFGVGFIFGPGIGAVLSFDATVATVDAALPAVVPITKFSLPSFAAAFASLCGVVVALLFLPESRTPAAADDERAARPSAVAQLRAAVAAPGLRELLVAFFLVSFAFSGVQVMFIPYVADVYGYTAAQSALLLTYIGLLAVLTQGILIGRLTARYGPVPLSLAGTAILVGSVGSLPFSKGLGRVLPDLTGLLPFLGADLLGLLVILTFLPVGNGILSVTLTALVSQRAGADVQGSAFGITQGAGSLARTVGPPVMGGLYFAIGFWSPFVVGSLLLLPVGVLVLRIGRTDDPPDHRAADPGHIR
;
A
#
# COMPACT_ATOMS: atom_id res chain seq x y z
N MET A 1 -26.85 2.19 18.55
CA MET A 1 -26.08 2.05 17.30
C MET A 1 -26.84 1.44 16.10
N ALA A 2 -28.00 0.83 16.28
CA ALA A 2 -28.75 0.23 15.16
C ALA A 2 -29.60 1.20 14.34
N ASP A 3 -29.76 2.47 14.75
CA ASP A 3 -30.76 3.37 14.18
C ASP A 3 -30.23 4.34 13.10
N ALA A 4 -28.96 4.71 13.12
CA ALA A 4 -28.37 5.60 12.11
C ALA A 4 -28.22 4.91 10.72
N ALA A 5 -28.03 3.60 10.69
CA ALA A 5 -27.99 2.83 9.44
C ALA A 5 -29.37 2.69 8.76
N ARG A 6 -30.45 3.11 9.42
CA ARG A 6 -31.83 3.01 8.92
C ARG A 6 -32.30 4.24 8.12
N THR A 7 -31.51 5.32 8.05
CA THR A 7 -31.96 6.58 7.43
C THR A 7 -31.89 6.60 5.90
N LEU A 8 -31.06 5.77 5.27
CA LEU A 8 -31.02 5.68 3.81
C LEU A 8 -31.77 4.43 3.29
N PRO A 9 -32.60 4.58 2.23
CA PRO A 9 -33.20 3.45 1.54
C PRO A 9 -32.13 2.45 1.03
N ASP A 10 -32.45 1.16 0.96
CA ASP A 10 -31.50 0.12 0.53
C ASP A 10 -30.86 0.40 -0.84
N ALA A 11 -31.64 0.93 -1.77
CA ALA A 11 -31.14 1.35 -3.09
C ALA A 11 -30.10 2.50 -2.98
N ALA A 12 -30.31 3.47 -2.08
CA ALA A 12 -29.40 4.57 -1.85
C ALA A 12 -28.09 4.09 -1.16
N ARG A 13 -28.19 3.12 -0.24
CA ARG A 13 -27.02 2.50 0.40
C ARG A 13 -26.15 1.75 -0.60
N ARG A 14 -26.73 0.90 -1.45
CA ARG A 14 -26.01 0.18 -2.51
C ARG A 14 -25.36 1.15 -3.50
N ARG A 15 -26.08 2.19 -3.89
CA ARG A 15 -25.56 3.24 -4.76
C ARG A 15 -24.40 3.99 -4.09
N GLY A 16 -24.53 4.40 -2.83
CA GLY A 16 -23.48 5.08 -2.07
C GLY A 16 -22.21 4.23 -1.94
N LEU A 17 -22.36 2.91 -1.65
CA LEU A 17 -21.24 1.98 -1.61
C LEU A 17 -20.52 1.91 -2.96
N ALA A 18 -21.24 1.73 -4.06
CA ALA A 18 -20.63 1.64 -5.38
C ALA A 18 -19.90 2.94 -5.75
N ILE A 19 -20.48 4.10 -5.41
CA ILE A 19 -19.88 5.42 -5.71
C ILE A 19 -18.62 5.65 -4.88
N VAL A 20 -18.63 5.38 -3.57
CA VAL A 20 -17.42 5.57 -2.75
C VAL A 20 -16.29 4.64 -3.18
N LEU A 21 -16.60 3.41 -3.61
CA LEU A 21 -15.61 2.48 -4.17
C LEU A 21 -15.04 2.99 -5.49
N ALA A 22 -15.87 3.56 -6.38
CA ALA A 22 -15.42 4.18 -7.62
C ALA A 22 -14.52 5.41 -7.35
N VAL A 23 -14.89 6.25 -6.39
CA VAL A 23 -14.10 7.41 -5.95
C VAL A 23 -12.73 6.96 -5.41
N VAL A 24 -12.70 5.96 -4.53
CA VAL A 24 -11.46 5.40 -3.99
C VAL A 24 -10.61 4.79 -5.11
N PHE A 25 -11.22 4.07 -6.04
CA PHE A 25 -10.50 3.51 -7.19
C PHE A 25 -9.85 4.59 -8.05
N LEU A 26 -10.57 5.68 -8.38
CA LEU A 26 -10.04 6.79 -9.19
C LEU A 26 -8.86 7.51 -8.49
N ASP A 27 -8.93 7.70 -7.17
CA ASP A 27 -7.85 8.29 -6.39
C ASP A 27 -6.61 7.39 -6.37
N LEU A 28 -6.81 6.10 -6.14
CA LEU A 28 -5.73 5.09 -6.16
C LEU A 28 -5.15 4.87 -7.57
N LEU A 29 -5.96 4.99 -8.59
CA LEU A 29 -5.51 4.95 -9.99
C LEU A 29 -4.53 6.10 -10.26
N GLY A 30 -4.89 7.34 -9.86
CA GLY A 30 -4.03 8.50 -9.97
C GLY A 30 -2.70 8.31 -9.24
N PHE A 31 -2.74 7.79 -8.01
CA PHE A 31 -1.55 7.44 -7.26
C PHE A 31 -0.67 6.40 -7.99
N GLY A 32 -1.29 5.34 -8.52
CA GLY A 32 -0.60 4.28 -9.27
C GLY A 32 0.07 4.77 -10.55
N ILE A 33 -0.54 5.73 -11.26
CA ILE A 33 0.03 6.35 -12.46
C ILE A 33 1.38 7.02 -12.16
N ILE A 34 1.50 7.68 -10.99
CA ILE A 34 2.66 8.50 -10.63
C ILE A 34 3.84 7.70 -10.08
N ILE A 35 3.58 6.53 -9.47
CA ILE A 35 4.63 5.72 -8.82
C ILE A 35 5.84 5.46 -9.74
N PRO A 36 5.69 4.94 -10.98
CA PRO A 36 6.83 4.63 -11.81
C PRO A 36 7.57 5.86 -12.34
N ILE A 37 6.93 7.01 -12.32
CA ILE A 37 7.46 8.26 -12.91
C ILE A 37 8.29 9.03 -11.89
N LEU A 38 7.91 8.99 -10.62
CA LEU A 38 8.50 9.77 -9.53
C LEU A 38 10.04 9.70 -9.50
N PRO A 39 10.71 8.51 -9.57
CA PRO A 39 12.16 8.45 -9.55
C PRO A 39 12.82 9.14 -10.74
N PHE A 40 12.30 8.93 -11.94
CA PHE A 40 12.82 9.55 -13.16
C PHE A 40 12.63 11.06 -13.14
N TYR A 41 11.47 11.54 -12.69
CA TYR A 41 11.22 12.97 -12.59
C TYR A 41 12.10 13.62 -11.53
N THR A 42 12.28 12.97 -10.38
CA THR A 42 13.21 13.44 -9.34
C THR A 42 14.63 13.57 -9.88
N ARG A 43 15.14 12.56 -10.58
CA ARG A 43 16.48 12.53 -11.17
C ARG A 43 16.69 13.57 -12.30
N SER A 44 15.61 14.13 -12.88
CA SER A 44 15.73 15.18 -13.89
C SER A 44 16.08 16.56 -13.30
N PHE A 45 15.99 16.71 -11.98
CA PHE A 45 16.35 17.94 -11.28
C PHE A 45 17.75 17.86 -10.64
N PRO A 46 18.47 18.99 -10.55
CA PRO A 46 19.72 19.06 -9.79
C PRO A 46 19.51 18.61 -8.34
N GLY A 47 20.37 17.72 -7.85
CA GLY A 47 20.25 17.15 -6.50
C GLY A 47 19.22 16.03 -6.35
N GLY A 48 18.58 15.58 -7.43
CA GLY A 48 17.60 14.48 -7.43
C GLY A 48 18.26 13.11 -7.28
N THR A 49 18.64 12.76 -6.07
CA THR A 49 19.28 11.49 -5.71
C THR A 49 18.26 10.46 -5.19
N GLU A 50 18.67 9.20 -5.01
CA GLU A 50 17.85 8.13 -4.45
C GLU A 50 17.42 8.44 -3.01
N PHE A 51 18.27 9.13 -2.25
CA PHE A 51 17.91 9.64 -0.94
C PHE A 51 16.73 10.62 -1.02
N VAL A 52 16.76 11.54 -1.99
CA VAL A 52 15.67 12.49 -2.24
C VAL A 52 14.39 11.78 -2.70
N ILE A 53 14.50 10.75 -3.56
CA ILE A 53 13.36 9.89 -3.93
C ILE A 53 12.75 9.26 -2.67
N GLY A 54 13.57 8.74 -1.77
CA GLY A 54 13.15 8.21 -0.47
C GLY A 54 12.45 9.27 0.39
N LEU A 55 13.00 10.50 0.45
CA LEU A 55 12.38 11.61 1.19
C LEU A 55 11.03 12.04 0.60
N LEU A 56 10.88 12.04 -0.73
CA LEU A 56 9.61 12.34 -1.40
C LEU A 56 8.54 11.28 -1.08
N ALA A 57 8.90 10.01 -1.05
CA ALA A 57 8.00 8.94 -0.63
C ALA A 57 7.64 9.05 0.86
N ALA A 58 8.61 9.39 1.71
CA ALA A 58 8.41 9.61 3.14
C ALA A 58 7.51 10.83 3.42
N SER A 59 7.68 11.93 2.69
CA SER A 59 6.86 13.14 2.87
C SER A 59 5.38 12.86 2.62
N TYR A 60 5.05 12.08 1.59
CA TYR A 60 3.70 11.60 1.35
C TYR A 60 3.17 10.77 2.54
N SER A 61 3.94 9.77 2.97
CA SER A 61 3.50 8.84 4.04
C SER A 61 3.38 9.53 5.40
N ALA A 62 4.27 10.47 5.70
CA ALA A 62 4.24 11.28 6.92
C ALA A 62 2.99 12.17 6.97
N MET A 63 2.69 12.85 5.86
CA MET A 63 1.50 13.69 5.76
C MET A 63 0.22 12.86 5.81
N GLN A 64 0.18 11.71 5.15
CA GLN A 64 -0.95 10.79 5.23
C GLN A 64 -1.18 10.31 6.66
N PHE A 65 -0.12 9.93 7.36
CA PHE A 65 -0.20 9.51 8.77
C PHE A 65 -0.72 10.63 9.68
N ALA A 66 -0.23 11.84 9.52
CA ALA A 66 -0.63 13.00 10.32
C ALA A 66 -2.08 13.44 10.03
N PHE A 67 -2.49 13.44 8.76
CA PHE A 67 -3.80 13.96 8.35
C PHE A 67 -4.94 12.94 8.39
N ALA A 68 -4.65 11.63 8.33
CA ALA A 68 -5.69 10.61 8.38
C ALA A 68 -6.61 10.71 9.63
N PRO A 69 -6.11 10.86 10.87
CA PRO A 69 -6.98 11.05 12.02
C PRO A 69 -7.68 12.42 12.03
N LEU A 70 -7.05 13.47 11.47
CA LEU A 70 -7.65 14.80 11.37
C LEU A 70 -8.83 14.79 10.41
N LEU A 71 -8.65 14.27 9.18
CA LEU A 71 -9.71 14.15 8.19
C LEU A 71 -10.81 13.21 8.66
N GLY A 72 -10.44 12.08 9.29
CA GLY A 72 -11.40 11.17 9.91
C GLY A 72 -12.27 11.86 10.95
N SER A 73 -11.66 12.58 11.90
CA SER A 73 -12.40 13.31 12.95
C SER A 73 -13.21 14.49 12.40
N LEU A 74 -12.71 15.18 11.37
CA LEU A 74 -13.42 16.26 10.72
C LEU A 74 -14.64 15.71 9.96
N SER A 75 -14.49 14.55 9.29
CA SER A 75 -15.59 13.88 8.60
C SER A 75 -16.70 13.39 9.54
N ASP A 76 -16.35 13.10 10.81
CA ASP A 76 -17.34 12.80 11.85
C ASP A 76 -18.21 14.02 12.21
N ARG A 77 -17.67 15.24 12.06
CA ARG A 77 -18.37 16.49 12.43
C ARG A 77 -19.14 17.11 11.27
N VAL A 78 -18.49 17.18 10.11
CA VAL A 78 -18.97 17.92 8.93
C VAL A 78 -19.76 17.04 7.95
N GLY A 79 -19.59 15.72 8.10
CA GLY A 79 -20.12 14.72 7.18
C GLY A 79 -19.02 14.05 6.36
N ARG A 80 -19.29 12.86 5.86
CA ARG A 80 -18.31 12.05 5.08
C ARG A 80 -18.08 12.62 3.70
N ARG A 81 -19.19 12.98 3.01
CA ARG A 81 -19.15 13.47 1.62
C ARG A 81 -18.32 14.75 1.45
N PRO A 82 -18.47 15.83 2.26
CA PRO A 82 -17.67 17.05 2.11
C PRO A 82 -16.17 16.78 2.24
N ILE A 83 -15.76 15.90 3.16
CA ILE A 83 -14.33 15.58 3.37
C ILE A 83 -13.77 14.73 2.23
N LEU A 84 -14.53 13.80 1.69
CA LEU A 84 -14.13 13.04 0.50
C LEU A 84 -13.96 13.96 -0.71
N VAL A 85 -14.89 14.90 -0.93
CA VAL A 85 -14.79 15.89 -2.02
C VAL A 85 -13.60 16.82 -1.82
N LEU A 86 -13.38 17.35 -0.61
CA LEU A 86 -12.23 18.19 -0.28
C LEU A 86 -10.91 17.48 -0.58
N SER A 87 -10.80 16.21 -0.17
CA SER A 87 -9.62 15.40 -0.41
C SER A 87 -9.35 15.17 -1.89
N LEU A 88 -10.41 14.88 -2.68
CA LEU A 88 -10.27 14.72 -4.13
C LEU A 88 -9.87 16.01 -4.82
N VAL A 89 -10.40 17.17 -4.42
CA VAL A 89 -9.98 18.48 -4.92
C VAL A 89 -8.51 18.71 -4.60
N GLY A 90 -8.07 18.37 -3.38
CA GLY A 90 -6.66 18.44 -3.01
C GLY A 90 -5.79 17.49 -3.82
N SER A 91 -6.27 16.30 -4.18
CA SER A 91 -5.58 15.37 -5.09
C SER A 91 -5.44 15.96 -6.50
N VAL A 92 -6.48 16.60 -7.04
CA VAL A 92 -6.42 17.32 -8.33
C VAL A 92 -5.31 18.38 -8.31
N LEU A 93 -5.28 19.20 -7.25
CA LEU A 93 -4.25 20.23 -7.10
C LEU A 93 -2.85 19.61 -6.97
N ALA A 94 -2.72 18.56 -6.16
CA ALA A 94 -1.45 17.88 -5.96
C ALA A 94 -0.88 17.32 -7.26
N TRP A 95 -1.67 16.62 -8.06
CA TRP A 95 -1.23 16.06 -9.34
C TRP A 95 -0.96 17.14 -10.39
N THR A 96 -1.71 18.23 -10.36
CA THR A 96 -1.46 19.40 -11.23
C THR A 96 -0.12 20.06 -10.88
N ILE A 97 0.15 20.30 -9.59
CA ILE A 97 1.45 20.82 -9.12
C ILE A 97 2.59 19.86 -9.53
N PHE A 98 2.36 18.54 -9.38
CA PHE A 98 3.36 17.54 -9.78
C PHE A 98 3.68 17.63 -11.27
N GLY A 99 2.67 17.74 -12.12
CA GLY A 99 2.84 17.83 -13.58
C GLY A 99 3.48 19.13 -14.06
N LEU A 100 3.33 20.21 -13.30
CA LEU A 100 3.90 21.53 -13.59
C LEU A 100 5.22 21.79 -12.86
N ALA A 101 5.76 20.80 -12.11
CA ALA A 101 6.93 21.03 -11.31
C ALA A 101 8.17 21.35 -12.19
N ASP A 102 8.83 22.46 -11.91
CA ASP A 102 10.08 22.89 -12.49
C ASP A 102 11.26 22.84 -11.49
N ALA A 103 10.98 22.46 -10.24
CA ALA A 103 11.95 22.34 -9.17
C ALA A 103 11.56 21.24 -8.16
N LEU A 104 12.58 20.68 -7.45
CA LEU A 104 12.38 19.63 -6.44
C LEU A 104 11.39 20.03 -5.34
N TRP A 105 11.39 21.29 -4.89
CA TRP A 105 10.49 21.73 -3.83
C TRP A 105 9.00 21.63 -4.24
N LEU A 106 8.66 21.80 -5.53
CA LEU A 106 7.30 21.61 -6.03
C LEU A 106 6.91 20.12 -6.01
N LEU A 107 7.86 19.21 -6.29
CA LEU A 107 7.60 17.79 -6.10
C LEU A 107 7.31 17.47 -4.63
N PHE A 108 8.06 18.05 -3.69
CA PHE A 108 7.78 17.90 -2.25
C PHE A 108 6.41 18.48 -1.88
N ALA A 109 6.10 19.70 -2.32
CA ALA A 109 4.79 20.33 -2.06
C ALA A 109 3.63 19.46 -2.58
N SER A 110 3.76 18.97 -3.81
CA SER A 110 2.79 18.04 -4.41
C SER A 110 2.65 16.74 -3.57
N ARG A 111 3.77 16.10 -3.21
CA ARG A 111 3.76 14.84 -2.45
C ARG A 111 3.19 15.03 -1.04
N MET A 112 3.52 16.14 -0.38
CA MET A 112 2.97 16.48 0.93
C MET A 112 1.46 16.75 0.84
N LEU A 113 1.00 17.50 -0.16
CA LEU A 113 -0.43 17.76 -0.37
C LEU A 113 -1.18 16.46 -0.71
N ALA A 114 -0.65 15.65 -1.63
CA ALA A 114 -1.24 14.35 -1.97
C ALA A 114 -1.31 13.41 -0.75
N GLY A 115 -0.27 13.40 0.09
CA GLY A 115 -0.25 12.63 1.34
C GLY A 115 -1.30 13.12 2.33
N ALA A 116 -1.40 14.44 2.56
CA ALA A 116 -2.41 15.02 3.43
C ALA A 116 -3.84 14.66 2.98
N MET A 117 -4.10 14.75 1.69
CA MET A 117 -5.40 14.41 1.09
C MET A 117 -5.64 12.90 1.02
N GLY A 118 -4.59 12.08 0.88
CA GLY A 118 -4.65 10.63 0.93
C GLY A 118 -5.10 10.04 2.28
N GLY A 119 -5.20 10.86 3.32
CA GLY A 119 -5.89 10.54 4.58
C GLY A 119 -7.40 10.29 4.42
N ASN A 120 -7.98 10.56 3.25
CA ASN A 120 -9.39 10.30 2.89
C ASN A 120 -9.77 8.81 2.96
N LEU A 121 -8.80 7.92 2.88
CA LEU A 121 -9.05 6.47 2.95
C LEU A 121 -9.75 6.08 4.26
N SER A 122 -9.39 6.73 5.38
CA SER A 122 -10.07 6.54 6.67
C SER A 122 -11.54 7.00 6.60
N THR A 123 -11.81 8.13 5.93
CA THR A 123 -13.17 8.64 5.71
C THR A 123 -13.97 7.72 4.79
N ALA A 124 -13.36 7.18 3.74
CA ALA A 124 -14.01 6.22 2.85
C ALA A 124 -14.36 4.90 3.58
N GLN A 125 -13.45 4.39 4.41
CA GLN A 125 -13.71 3.21 5.25
C GLN A 125 -14.87 3.46 6.23
N ALA A 126 -14.90 4.64 6.85
CA ALA A 126 -15.99 5.05 7.74
C ALA A 126 -17.32 5.17 6.97
N TYR A 127 -17.31 5.78 5.77
CA TYR A 127 -18.51 5.83 4.91
C TYR A 127 -19.05 4.43 4.60
N VAL A 128 -18.15 3.50 4.18
CA VAL A 128 -18.53 2.10 3.91
C VAL A 128 -19.12 1.44 5.15
N ALA A 129 -18.55 1.68 6.34
CA ALA A 129 -19.08 1.16 7.60
C ALA A 129 -20.46 1.75 7.97
N ASP A 130 -20.70 3.03 7.65
CA ASP A 130 -21.96 3.71 7.90
C ASP A 130 -23.11 3.17 7.02
N VAL A 131 -22.83 2.84 5.74
CA VAL A 131 -23.85 2.38 4.78
C VAL A 131 -24.01 0.87 4.72
N THR A 132 -23.18 0.09 5.44
CA THR A 132 -23.17 -1.38 5.37
C THR A 132 -23.59 -2.01 6.69
N PRO A 133 -24.55 -2.98 6.68
CA PRO A 133 -24.92 -3.73 7.87
C PRO A 133 -23.72 -4.44 8.52
N PRO A 134 -23.70 -4.60 9.85
CA PRO A 134 -22.57 -5.19 10.58
C PRO A 134 -22.10 -6.55 10.02
N GLU A 135 -23.01 -7.41 9.61
CA GLU A 135 -22.74 -8.77 9.11
C GLU A 135 -21.99 -8.76 7.76
N ARG A 136 -22.13 -7.68 6.97
CA ARG A 136 -21.50 -7.51 5.65
C ARG A 136 -20.35 -6.51 5.64
N ARG A 137 -20.07 -5.84 6.76
CA ARG A 137 -19.10 -4.75 6.86
C ARG A 137 -17.68 -5.19 6.50
N ALA A 138 -17.28 -6.38 6.98
CA ALA A 138 -15.96 -6.93 6.66
C ALA A 138 -15.78 -7.16 5.15
N ALA A 139 -16.79 -7.73 4.48
CA ALA A 139 -16.77 -7.93 3.04
C ALA A 139 -16.76 -6.60 2.27
N ALA A 140 -17.54 -5.60 2.71
CA ALA A 140 -17.60 -4.29 2.08
C ALA A 140 -16.28 -3.51 2.20
N LEU A 141 -15.61 -3.60 3.35
CA LEU A 141 -14.26 -3.05 3.54
C LEU A 141 -13.23 -3.79 2.67
N GLY A 142 -13.41 -5.08 2.43
CA GLY A 142 -12.61 -5.85 1.49
C GLY A 142 -12.64 -5.31 0.06
N TYR A 143 -13.76 -4.72 -0.37
CA TYR A 143 -13.85 -4.07 -1.70
C TYR A 143 -12.95 -2.84 -1.82
N ILE A 144 -12.66 -2.12 -0.73
CA ILE A 144 -11.66 -1.04 -0.74
C ILE A 144 -10.26 -1.63 -1.04
N GLY A 145 -9.93 -2.77 -0.42
CA GLY A 145 -8.69 -3.50 -0.74
C GLY A 145 -8.64 -3.95 -2.21
N ALA A 146 -9.76 -4.42 -2.76
CA ALA A 146 -9.86 -4.78 -4.17
C ALA A 146 -9.68 -3.55 -5.09
N ALA A 147 -10.29 -2.41 -4.76
CA ALA A 147 -10.10 -1.14 -5.49
C ALA A 147 -8.63 -0.71 -5.48
N PHE A 148 -7.95 -0.88 -4.34
CA PHE A 148 -6.50 -0.65 -4.22
C PHE A 148 -5.70 -1.56 -5.17
N GLY A 149 -5.98 -2.87 -5.16
CA GLY A 149 -5.31 -3.83 -6.04
C GLY A 149 -5.50 -3.51 -7.52
N VAL A 150 -6.73 -3.19 -7.92
CA VAL A 150 -7.06 -2.83 -9.32
C VAL A 150 -6.39 -1.51 -9.71
N GLY A 151 -6.39 -0.49 -8.84
CA GLY A 151 -5.67 0.77 -9.07
C GLY A 151 -4.17 0.56 -9.25
N PHE A 152 -3.56 -0.34 -8.48
CA PHE A 152 -2.14 -0.69 -8.59
C PHE A 152 -1.78 -1.51 -9.84
N ILE A 153 -2.74 -2.19 -10.46
CA ILE A 153 -2.53 -2.86 -11.75
C ILE A 153 -2.63 -1.85 -12.90
N PHE A 154 -3.76 -1.14 -12.96
CA PHE A 154 -4.07 -0.27 -14.09
C PHE A 154 -3.30 1.05 -14.04
N GLY A 155 -3.02 1.59 -12.82
CA GLY A 155 -2.29 2.84 -12.66
C GLY A 155 -0.94 2.84 -13.36
N PRO A 156 0.01 1.96 -12.99
CA PRO A 156 1.29 1.88 -13.67
C PRO A 156 1.17 1.61 -15.16
N GLY A 157 0.23 0.74 -15.58
CA GLY A 157 -0.01 0.44 -17.00
C GLY A 157 -0.43 1.67 -17.79
N ILE A 158 -1.36 2.48 -17.27
CA ILE A 158 -1.76 3.76 -17.88
C ILE A 158 -0.59 4.73 -17.85
N GLY A 159 0.14 4.84 -16.73
CA GLY A 159 1.34 5.66 -16.62
C GLY A 159 2.39 5.29 -17.68
N ALA A 160 2.59 3.99 -17.94
CA ALA A 160 3.48 3.51 -19.00
C ALA A 160 3.06 4.05 -20.37
N VAL A 161 1.80 3.84 -20.75
CA VAL A 161 1.27 4.26 -22.06
C VAL A 161 1.40 5.77 -22.26
N LEU A 162 1.10 6.55 -21.21
CA LEU A 162 1.19 8.01 -21.24
C LEU A 162 2.62 8.55 -21.20
N SER A 163 3.61 7.72 -20.84
CA SER A 163 5.02 8.08 -20.81
C SER A 163 5.79 7.65 -22.06
N PHE A 164 5.16 6.96 -23.03
CA PHE A 164 5.81 6.66 -24.30
C PHE A 164 5.99 7.93 -25.13
N ASP A 165 7.17 8.09 -25.75
CA ASP A 165 7.52 9.26 -26.56
C ASP A 165 6.51 9.51 -27.68
N ALA A 166 5.99 8.44 -28.34
CA ALA A 166 4.97 8.55 -29.37
C ALA A 166 3.65 9.12 -28.82
N THR A 167 3.22 8.72 -27.62
CA THR A 167 2.01 9.22 -26.98
C THR A 167 2.18 10.69 -26.61
N VAL A 168 3.32 11.03 -26.01
CA VAL A 168 3.67 12.39 -25.63
C VAL A 168 3.68 13.31 -26.85
N ALA A 169 4.38 12.93 -27.93
CA ALA A 169 4.45 13.70 -29.16
C ALA A 169 3.06 13.92 -29.82
N THR A 170 2.22 12.88 -29.81
CA THR A 170 0.85 12.96 -30.37
C THR A 170 -0.02 13.93 -29.57
N VAL A 171 0.04 13.89 -28.24
CA VAL A 171 -0.76 14.76 -27.39
C VAL A 171 -0.23 16.21 -27.42
N ASP A 172 1.11 16.40 -27.42
CA ASP A 172 1.73 17.70 -27.52
C ASP A 172 1.34 18.43 -28.82
N ALA A 173 1.33 17.68 -29.94
CA ALA A 173 0.87 18.22 -31.22
C ALA A 173 -0.63 18.58 -31.27
N ALA A 174 -1.45 17.94 -30.41
CA ALA A 174 -2.91 18.17 -30.39
C ALA A 174 -3.35 19.27 -29.41
N LEU A 175 -2.51 19.66 -28.45
CA LEU A 175 -2.85 20.62 -27.41
C LEU A 175 -2.15 21.99 -27.65
N PRO A 176 -2.74 23.09 -27.10
CA PRO A 176 -2.10 24.40 -27.17
C PRO A 176 -0.74 24.40 -26.49
N ALA A 177 0.26 25.07 -27.06
CA ALA A 177 1.63 25.17 -26.54
C ALA A 177 1.77 25.79 -25.11
N VAL A 178 0.67 26.25 -24.54
CA VAL A 178 0.64 26.82 -23.17
C VAL A 178 0.75 25.71 -22.09
N VAL A 179 0.35 24.47 -22.42
CA VAL A 179 0.42 23.35 -21.49
C VAL A 179 1.67 22.54 -21.77
N PRO A 180 2.65 22.48 -20.85
CA PRO A 180 3.86 21.70 -21.07
C PRO A 180 3.56 20.21 -21.07
N ILE A 181 3.58 19.57 -22.24
CA ILE A 181 3.37 18.13 -22.38
C ILE A 181 4.72 17.41 -22.41
N THR A 182 4.97 16.62 -21.39
CA THR A 182 6.19 15.83 -21.22
C THR A 182 5.83 14.41 -20.77
N LYS A 183 6.80 13.49 -20.80
CA LYS A 183 6.65 12.14 -20.23
C LYS A 183 6.36 12.12 -18.71
N PHE A 184 6.49 13.27 -18.03
CA PHE A 184 6.18 13.41 -16.60
C PHE A 184 4.85 14.15 -16.37
N SER A 185 4.60 15.23 -17.12
CA SER A 185 3.41 16.06 -16.96
C SER A 185 2.13 15.36 -17.47
N LEU A 186 2.21 14.68 -18.63
CA LEU A 186 1.05 14.03 -19.23
C LEU A 186 0.41 12.98 -18.31
N PRO A 187 1.17 12.02 -17.72
CA PRO A 187 0.59 11.10 -16.75
C PRO A 187 0.06 11.80 -15.49
N SER A 188 0.72 12.91 -15.07
CA SER A 188 0.29 13.68 -13.90
C SER A 188 -1.06 14.38 -14.15
N PHE A 189 -1.24 14.96 -15.33
CA PHE A 189 -2.52 15.54 -15.72
C PHE A 189 -3.63 14.49 -15.89
N ALA A 190 -3.28 13.29 -16.34
CA ALA A 190 -4.23 12.18 -16.37
C ALA A 190 -4.66 11.73 -14.96
N ALA A 191 -3.72 11.72 -14.00
CA ALA A 191 -4.03 11.48 -12.59
C ALA A 191 -4.92 12.58 -12.01
N ALA A 192 -4.64 13.87 -12.32
CA ALA A 192 -5.47 15.00 -11.94
C ALA A 192 -6.87 14.88 -12.54
N PHE A 193 -6.97 14.49 -13.80
CA PHE A 193 -8.27 14.29 -14.48
C PHE A 193 -9.06 13.13 -13.85
N ALA A 194 -8.42 12.02 -13.52
CA ALA A 194 -9.07 10.91 -12.80
C ALA A 194 -9.64 11.37 -11.44
N SER A 195 -8.84 12.14 -10.67
CA SER A 195 -9.30 12.74 -9.41
C SER A 195 -10.44 13.73 -9.63
N LEU A 196 -10.40 14.54 -10.69
CA LEU A 196 -11.48 15.47 -11.07
C LEU A 196 -12.77 14.71 -11.42
N CYS A 197 -12.68 13.61 -12.15
CA CYS A 197 -13.83 12.72 -12.38
C CYS A 197 -14.41 12.21 -11.05
N GLY A 198 -13.52 11.84 -10.10
CA GLY A 198 -13.91 11.48 -8.74
C GLY A 198 -14.66 12.61 -8.02
N VAL A 199 -14.19 13.87 -8.13
CA VAL A 199 -14.89 15.05 -7.58
C VAL A 199 -16.30 15.18 -8.16
N VAL A 200 -16.41 15.10 -9.49
CA VAL A 200 -17.72 15.23 -10.18
C VAL A 200 -18.67 14.11 -9.75
N VAL A 201 -18.18 12.87 -9.75
CA VAL A 201 -18.99 11.71 -9.32
C VAL A 201 -19.42 11.83 -7.85
N ALA A 202 -18.53 12.27 -6.97
CA ALA A 202 -18.86 12.47 -5.55
C ALA A 202 -19.86 13.62 -5.35
N LEU A 203 -19.69 14.74 -6.06
CA LEU A 203 -20.60 15.88 -5.96
C LEU A 203 -22.00 15.57 -6.50
N LEU A 204 -22.11 14.83 -7.60
CA LEU A 204 -23.40 14.59 -8.24
C LEU A 204 -24.15 13.41 -7.63
N PHE A 205 -23.42 12.37 -7.18
CA PHE A 205 -24.06 11.10 -6.93
C PHE A 205 -23.82 10.52 -5.53
N LEU A 206 -22.81 10.98 -4.76
CA LEU A 206 -22.54 10.43 -3.43
C LEU A 206 -23.51 11.01 -2.40
N PRO A 207 -24.41 10.22 -1.79
CA PRO A 207 -25.27 10.71 -0.71
C PRO A 207 -24.43 10.91 0.58
N GLU A 208 -24.88 11.79 1.47
CA GLU A 208 -24.28 11.89 2.80
C GLU A 208 -24.72 10.70 3.63
N SER A 209 -23.75 10.06 4.31
CA SER A 209 -24.02 8.88 5.14
C SER A 209 -24.23 9.20 6.62
N ARG A 210 -23.83 10.39 7.06
CA ARG A 210 -23.87 10.79 8.46
C ARG A 210 -24.49 12.16 8.66
N THR A 211 -25.43 12.26 9.58
CA THR A 211 -25.96 13.55 10.06
C THR A 211 -25.11 14.06 11.25
N PRO A 212 -24.81 15.35 11.33
CA PRO A 212 -23.94 15.94 12.37
C PRO A 212 -24.37 15.67 13.81
N ALA A 213 -25.65 15.46 14.07
CA ALA A 213 -26.23 15.28 15.41
C ALA A 213 -25.80 13.97 16.13
N ALA A 214 -25.21 12.99 15.42
CA ALA A 214 -24.83 11.70 16.01
C ALA A 214 -23.38 11.67 16.57
N ALA A 215 -22.65 12.78 16.52
CA ALA A 215 -21.21 12.81 16.73
C ALA A 215 -20.78 12.97 18.19
N ASP A 216 -21.60 13.57 19.05
CA ASP A 216 -21.16 14.02 20.38
C ASP A 216 -21.22 12.93 21.44
N ASP A 217 -22.15 11.98 21.34
CA ASP A 217 -22.31 10.92 22.35
C ASP A 217 -21.22 9.82 22.30
N GLU A 218 -20.62 9.56 21.13
CA GLU A 218 -19.62 8.48 20.97
C GLU A 218 -18.19 8.87 21.39
N ARG A 219 -17.91 10.15 21.53
CA ARG A 219 -16.55 10.65 21.84
C ARG A 219 -16.12 10.43 23.28
N ALA A 220 -17.04 10.52 24.20
CA ALA A 220 -16.75 10.43 25.65
C ALA A 220 -16.23 9.06 26.11
N ALA A 221 -16.41 8.01 25.31
CA ALA A 221 -16.10 6.62 25.67
C ALA A 221 -14.81 6.06 25.05
N ARG A 222 -14.11 6.79 24.15
CA ARG A 222 -12.89 6.25 23.50
C ARG A 222 -11.64 6.50 24.34
N PRO A 223 -10.87 5.45 24.70
CA PRO A 223 -9.58 5.61 25.37
C PRO A 223 -8.62 6.42 24.50
N SER A 224 -7.72 7.19 25.14
CA SER A 224 -6.70 7.95 24.41
C SER A 224 -5.79 7.03 23.58
N ALA A 225 -5.25 7.52 22.46
CA ALA A 225 -4.33 6.74 21.59
C ALA A 225 -3.13 6.19 22.39
N VAL A 226 -2.66 6.93 23.41
CA VAL A 226 -1.57 6.49 24.29
C VAL A 226 -2.02 5.33 25.20
N ALA A 227 -3.25 5.38 25.74
CA ALA A 227 -3.79 4.29 26.55
C ALA A 227 -4.00 3.02 25.72
N GLN A 228 -4.49 3.17 24.47
CA GLN A 228 -4.64 2.07 23.54
C GLN A 228 -3.27 1.45 23.19
N LEU A 229 -2.25 2.28 22.91
CA LEU A 229 -0.89 1.82 22.63
C LEU A 229 -0.31 1.05 23.83
N ARG A 230 -0.46 1.57 25.05
CA ARG A 230 0.00 0.88 26.26
C ARG A 230 -0.69 -0.47 26.46
N ALA A 231 -2.00 -0.52 26.28
CA ALA A 231 -2.76 -1.76 26.38
C ALA A 231 -2.32 -2.81 25.34
N ALA A 232 -2.09 -2.39 24.10
CA ALA A 232 -1.64 -3.28 23.03
C ALA A 232 -0.20 -3.78 23.25
N VAL A 233 0.72 -2.92 23.71
CA VAL A 233 2.11 -3.32 23.99
C VAL A 233 2.19 -4.23 25.24
N ALA A 234 1.23 -4.11 26.16
CA ALA A 234 1.14 -4.95 27.35
C ALA A 234 0.53 -6.35 27.07
N ALA A 235 -0.20 -6.51 25.97
CA ALA A 235 -0.81 -7.79 25.61
C ALA A 235 0.25 -8.81 25.15
N PRO A 236 0.29 -10.03 25.73
CA PRO A 236 1.26 -11.06 25.36
C PRO A 236 1.19 -11.42 23.86
N GLY A 237 2.33 -11.49 23.20
CA GLY A 237 2.44 -11.82 21.76
C GLY A 237 2.09 -10.68 20.79
N LEU A 238 1.44 -9.61 21.25
CA LEU A 238 1.08 -8.47 20.38
C LEU A 238 2.28 -7.56 20.11
N ARG A 239 3.18 -7.44 21.09
CA ARG A 239 4.44 -6.69 20.93
C ARG A 239 5.30 -7.28 19.80
N GLU A 240 5.45 -8.60 19.78
CA GLU A 240 6.21 -9.32 18.75
C GLU A 240 5.58 -9.12 17.36
N LEU A 241 4.26 -9.15 17.28
CA LEU A 241 3.53 -8.87 16.04
C LEU A 241 3.69 -7.43 15.57
N LEU A 242 3.68 -6.45 16.49
CA LEU A 242 3.94 -5.05 16.16
C LEU A 242 5.33 -4.85 15.54
N VAL A 243 6.35 -5.47 16.15
CA VAL A 243 7.73 -5.42 15.63
C VAL A 243 7.79 -6.12 14.27
N ALA A 244 7.15 -7.28 14.11
CA ALA A 244 7.10 -7.99 12.83
C ALA A 244 6.44 -7.14 11.74
N PHE A 245 5.29 -6.49 12.01
CA PHE A 245 4.63 -5.57 11.09
C PHE A 245 5.51 -4.38 10.71
N PHE A 246 6.19 -3.79 11.69
CA PHE A 246 7.13 -2.70 11.43
C PHE A 246 8.26 -3.14 10.52
N LEU A 247 8.93 -4.26 10.83
CA LEU A 247 10.07 -4.76 10.04
C LEU A 247 9.66 -5.13 8.61
N VAL A 248 8.53 -5.83 8.43
CA VAL A 248 8.01 -6.17 7.10
C VAL A 248 7.68 -4.91 6.31
N SER A 249 6.96 -3.96 6.93
CA SER A 249 6.59 -2.70 6.27
C SER A 249 7.81 -1.83 5.96
N PHE A 250 8.80 -1.80 6.83
CA PHE A 250 10.04 -1.05 6.64
C PHE A 250 10.85 -1.62 5.47
N ALA A 251 11.12 -2.93 5.49
CA ALA A 251 11.84 -3.61 4.42
C ALA A 251 11.12 -3.47 3.07
N PHE A 252 9.82 -3.75 3.05
CA PHE A 252 9.05 -3.74 1.81
C PHE A 252 8.87 -2.33 1.23
N SER A 253 8.66 -1.29 2.06
CA SER A 253 8.53 0.10 1.59
C SER A 253 9.82 0.60 0.93
N GLY A 254 10.98 0.20 1.47
CA GLY A 254 12.28 0.50 0.87
C GLY A 254 12.46 -0.19 -0.47
N VAL A 255 12.16 -1.49 -0.54
CA VAL A 255 12.19 -2.26 -1.79
C VAL A 255 11.28 -1.63 -2.84
N GLN A 256 10.04 -1.30 -2.48
CA GLN A 256 9.06 -0.72 -3.39
C GLN A 256 9.54 0.60 -3.99
N VAL A 257 10.16 1.47 -3.20
CA VAL A 257 10.63 2.79 -3.67
C VAL A 257 11.93 2.67 -4.46
N MET A 258 12.85 1.77 -4.07
CA MET A 258 14.14 1.61 -4.73
C MET A 258 14.10 0.65 -5.93
N PHE A 259 12.99 -0.06 -6.15
CA PHE A 259 12.86 -0.97 -7.29
C PHE A 259 12.97 -0.27 -8.65
N ILE A 260 12.32 0.89 -8.81
CA ILE A 260 12.37 1.66 -10.05
C ILE A 260 13.78 2.20 -10.34
N PRO A 261 14.48 2.89 -9.41
CA PRO A 261 15.89 3.21 -9.56
C PRO A 261 16.75 2.01 -9.96
N TYR A 262 16.54 0.86 -9.30
CA TYR A 262 17.28 -0.36 -9.56
C TYR A 262 17.11 -0.85 -11.01
N VAL A 263 15.89 -0.96 -11.52
CA VAL A 263 15.69 -1.43 -12.89
C VAL A 263 16.15 -0.42 -13.92
N ALA A 264 16.12 0.88 -13.61
CA ALA A 264 16.69 1.93 -14.45
C ALA A 264 18.23 1.82 -14.53
N ASP A 265 18.91 1.66 -13.39
CA ASP A 265 20.39 1.66 -13.34
C ASP A 265 20.98 0.34 -13.82
N VAL A 266 20.37 -0.79 -13.49
CA VAL A 266 20.90 -2.12 -13.80
C VAL A 266 20.46 -2.61 -15.19
N TYR A 267 19.23 -2.32 -15.60
CA TYR A 267 18.65 -2.81 -16.87
C TYR A 267 18.56 -1.71 -17.93
N GLY A 268 18.74 -0.44 -17.58
CA GLY A 268 18.55 0.68 -18.49
C GLY A 268 17.07 0.93 -18.83
N TYR A 269 16.13 0.48 -18.00
CA TYR A 269 14.72 0.59 -18.30
C TYR A 269 14.20 2.01 -18.12
N THR A 270 13.36 2.42 -19.05
CA THR A 270 12.62 3.69 -19.00
C THR A 270 11.49 3.64 -17.95
N ALA A 271 10.88 4.78 -17.67
CA ALA A 271 9.72 4.86 -16.81
C ALA A 271 8.57 3.96 -17.29
N ALA A 272 8.32 3.92 -18.59
CA ALA A 272 7.30 3.10 -19.22
C ALA A 272 7.57 1.59 -19.04
N GLN A 273 8.79 1.13 -19.29
CA GLN A 273 9.18 -0.26 -19.10
C GLN A 273 9.12 -0.68 -17.65
N SER A 274 9.57 0.20 -16.72
CA SER A 274 9.51 -0.02 -15.29
C SER A 274 8.05 -0.13 -14.80
N ALA A 275 7.15 0.67 -15.37
CA ALA A 275 5.72 0.63 -15.07
C ALA A 275 5.07 -0.70 -15.48
N LEU A 276 5.48 -1.29 -16.60
CA LEU A 276 5.01 -2.63 -17.01
C LEU A 276 5.40 -3.71 -16.02
N LEU A 277 6.61 -3.63 -15.42
CA LEU A 277 7.02 -4.55 -14.35
C LEU A 277 6.15 -4.38 -13.09
N LEU A 278 5.79 -3.15 -12.73
CA LEU A 278 4.86 -2.92 -11.61
C LEU A 278 3.46 -3.47 -11.91
N THR A 279 2.99 -3.35 -13.15
CA THR A 279 1.72 -3.96 -13.59
C THR A 279 1.77 -5.48 -13.46
N TYR A 280 2.88 -6.11 -13.85
CA TYR A 280 3.12 -7.55 -13.67
C TYR A 280 3.07 -7.95 -12.19
N ILE A 281 3.79 -7.23 -11.32
CA ILE A 281 3.77 -7.45 -9.86
C ILE A 281 2.34 -7.29 -9.30
N GLY A 282 1.63 -6.25 -9.72
CA GLY A 282 0.25 -5.98 -9.30
C GLY A 282 -0.71 -7.10 -9.70
N LEU A 283 -0.63 -7.60 -10.94
CA LEU A 283 -1.43 -8.72 -11.41
C LEU A 283 -1.19 -9.97 -10.56
N LEU A 284 0.07 -10.31 -10.31
CA LEU A 284 0.44 -11.46 -9.47
C LEU A 284 -0.02 -11.28 -8.02
N ALA A 285 0.03 -10.05 -7.48
CA ALA A 285 -0.47 -9.77 -6.14
C ALA A 285 -1.97 -10.03 -6.02
N VAL A 286 -2.77 -9.61 -7.01
CA VAL A 286 -4.22 -9.87 -7.05
C VAL A 286 -4.51 -11.37 -7.19
N LEU A 287 -3.82 -12.09 -8.06
CA LEU A 287 -3.97 -13.53 -8.21
C LEU A 287 -3.60 -14.27 -6.92
N THR A 288 -2.51 -13.86 -6.28
CA THR A 288 -2.06 -14.44 -5.01
C THR A 288 -3.09 -14.21 -3.91
N GLN A 289 -3.51 -12.98 -3.70
CA GLN A 289 -4.44 -12.64 -2.61
C GLN A 289 -5.86 -13.15 -2.88
N GLY A 290 -6.32 -13.10 -4.13
CA GLY A 290 -7.69 -13.51 -4.49
C GLY A 290 -7.87 -15.02 -4.55
N ILE A 291 -6.88 -15.78 -4.99
CA ILE A 291 -7.02 -17.21 -5.28
C ILE A 291 -6.18 -18.08 -4.35
N LEU A 292 -4.90 -17.74 -4.19
CA LEU A 292 -3.93 -18.61 -3.53
C LEU A 292 -4.08 -18.59 -2.00
N ILE A 293 -4.17 -17.41 -1.41
CA ILE A 293 -4.15 -17.25 0.05
C ILE A 293 -5.37 -17.91 0.71
N GLY A 294 -6.57 -17.77 0.16
CA GLY A 294 -7.77 -18.38 0.70
C GLY A 294 -7.67 -19.92 0.80
N ARG A 295 -7.07 -20.56 -0.23
CA ARG A 295 -6.84 -22.01 -0.23
C ARG A 295 -5.75 -22.44 0.74
N LEU A 296 -4.68 -21.65 0.83
CA LEU A 296 -3.56 -21.97 1.73
C LEU A 296 -3.96 -21.81 3.20
N THR A 297 -4.65 -20.73 3.56
CA THR A 297 -5.10 -20.49 4.94
C THR A 297 -6.12 -21.49 5.43
N ALA A 298 -6.97 -22.02 4.53
CA ALA A 298 -7.90 -23.10 4.86
C ALA A 298 -7.20 -24.44 5.16
N ARG A 299 -5.99 -24.66 4.63
CA ARG A 299 -5.26 -25.93 4.75
C ARG A 299 -4.15 -25.88 5.80
N TYR A 300 -3.46 -24.74 5.91
CA TYR A 300 -2.30 -24.57 6.77
C TYR A 300 -2.59 -23.43 7.75
N GLY A 301 -2.26 -23.60 9.02
CA GLY A 301 -2.42 -22.55 10.02
C GLY A 301 -1.61 -21.29 9.73
N PRO A 302 -1.88 -20.16 10.43
CA PRO A 302 -1.22 -18.89 10.15
C PRO A 302 0.28 -18.89 10.45
N VAL A 303 0.75 -19.65 11.44
CA VAL A 303 2.19 -19.70 11.82
C VAL A 303 3.04 -20.34 10.71
N PRO A 304 2.77 -21.57 10.22
CA PRO A 304 3.53 -22.17 9.13
C PRO A 304 3.53 -21.32 7.86
N LEU A 305 2.38 -20.73 7.53
CA LEU A 305 2.26 -19.86 6.37
C LEU A 305 3.05 -18.56 6.54
N SER A 306 3.07 -17.95 7.73
CA SER A 306 3.89 -16.76 7.99
C SER A 306 5.37 -17.08 7.80
N LEU A 307 5.84 -18.25 8.24
CA LEU A 307 7.22 -18.69 8.04
C LEU A 307 7.54 -18.91 6.57
N ALA A 308 6.65 -19.59 5.83
CA ALA A 308 6.83 -19.81 4.41
C ALA A 308 6.83 -18.45 3.65
N GLY A 309 5.88 -17.55 3.95
CA GLY A 309 5.82 -16.20 3.38
C GLY A 309 7.07 -15.38 3.68
N THR A 310 7.60 -15.48 4.92
CA THR A 310 8.87 -14.83 5.30
C THR A 310 10.03 -15.39 4.49
N ALA A 311 10.17 -16.71 4.39
CA ALA A 311 11.25 -17.33 3.62
C ALA A 311 11.21 -16.96 2.13
N ILE A 312 10.02 -16.97 1.52
CA ILE A 312 9.83 -16.55 0.13
C ILE A 312 10.21 -15.08 -0.03
N LEU A 313 9.78 -14.22 0.88
CA LEU A 313 10.04 -12.77 0.80
C LEU A 313 11.52 -12.45 1.02
N VAL A 314 12.19 -13.11 1.99
CA VAL A 314 13.64 -13.02 2.21
C VAL A 314 14.40 -13.43 0.95
N GLY A 315 14.06 -14.58 0.38
CA GLY A 315 14.68 -15.10 -0.84
C GLY A 315 14.46 -14.18 -2.04
N SER A 316 13.23 -13.74 -2.29
CA SER A 316 12.91 -12.89 -3.45
C SER A 316 13.55 -11.50 -3.34
N VAL A 317 13.47 -10.85 -2.18
CA VAL A 317 14.09 -9.53 -1.96
C VAL A 317 15.61 -9.61 -2.04
N GLY A 318 16.23 -10.59 -1.35
CA GLY A 318 17.69 -10.75 -1.32
C GLY A 318 18.28 -11.16 -2.67
N SER A 319 17.51 -11.84 -3.53
CA SER A 319 17.98 -12.24 -4.86
C SER A 319 17.82 -11.16 -5.95
N LEU A 320 17.05 -10.09 -5.70
CA LEU A 320 16.85 -9.02 -6.69
C LEU A 320 18.16 -8.47 -7.29
N PRO A 321 19.20 -8.12 -6.50
CA PRO A 321 20.46 -7.62 -7.07
C PRO A 321 21.18 -8.62 -7.98
N PHE A 322 20.87 -9.90 -7.83
CA PHE A 322 21.50 -11.01 -8.56
C PHE A 322 20.64 -11.51 -9.74
N SER A 323 19.56 -10.83 -10.07
CA SER A 323 18.59 -11.24 -11.10
C SER A 323 19.22 -11.46 -12.48
N LYS A 324 20.19 -10.63 -12.91
CA LYS A 324 20.97 -10.85 -14.13
C LYS A 324 21.81 -12.14 -14.07
N GLY A 325 22.39 -12.44 -12.89
CA GLY A 325 23.12 -13.70 -12.68
C GLY A 325 22.22 -14.90 -12.84
N LEU A 326 21.01 -14.84 -12.30
CA LEU A 326 19.99 -15.89 -12.47
C LEU A 326 19.61 -16.06 -13.94
N GLY A 327 19.44 -14.96 -14.67
CA GLY A 327 19.13 -15.01 -16.09
C GLY A 327 20.13 -15.81 -16.92
N ARG A 328 21.43 -15.75 -16.58
CA ARG A 328 22.48 -16.49 -17.29
C ARG A 328 22.39 -18.02 -17.13
N VAL A 329 21.69 -18.49 -16.11
CA VAL A 329 21.51 -19.93 -15.84
C VAL A 329 20.19 -20.44 -16.42
N LEU A 330 19.27 -19.53 -16.75
CA LEU A 330 17.97 -19.86 -17.34
C LEU A 330 18.09 -20.07 -18.86
N PRO A 331 17.20 -20.86 -19.46
CA PRO A 331 17.19 -21.06 -20.91
C PRO A 331 16.89 -19.72 -21.62
N ASP A 332 17.58 -19.49 -22.72
CA ASP A 332 17.28 -18.34 -23.60
C ASP A 332 16.00 -18.60 -24.38
N LEU A 333 14.98 -17.78 -24.12
CA LEU A 333 13.67 -17.85 -24.76
C LEU A 333 13.50 -16.83 -25.89
N THR A 334 14.55 -16.10 -26.29
CA THR A 334 14.48 -15.09 -27.35
C THR A 334 14.06 -15.67 -28.69
N GLY A 335 14.37 -16.94 -28.94
CA GLY A 335 13.90 -17.65 -30.13
C GLY A 335 12.38 -17.89 -30.19
N LEU A 336 11.70 -17.93 -29.02
CA LEU A 336 10.25 -18.11 -28.92
C LEU A 336 9.53 -16.77 -28.74
N LEU A 337 10.09 -15.89 -27.89
CA LEU A 337 9.58 -14.56 -27.57
C LEU A 337 10.73 -13.55 -27.66
N PRO A 338 10.88 -12.80 -28.76
CA PRO A 338 12.04 -11.95 -29.01
C PRO A 338 12.33 -10.89 -27.94
N PHE A 339 11.30 -10.48 -27.19
CA PHE A 339 11.42 -9.52 -26.08
C PHE A 339 11.83 -10.15 -24.74
N LEU A 340 11.83 -11.51 -24.64
CA LEU A 340 12.07 -12.22 -23.39
C LEU A 340 13.54 -12.72 -23.33
N GLY A 341 14.46 -11.77 -23.21
CA GLY A 341 15.87 -12.10 -22.99
C GLY A 341 16.13 -12.71 -21.62
N ALA A 342 17.24 -13.43 -21.49
CA ALA A 342 17.61 -14.14 -20.26
C ALA A 342 17.63 -13.23 -19.02
N ASP A 343 18.12 -11.99 -19.14
CA ASP A 343 18.15 -11.00 -18.05
C ASP A 343 16.75 -10.65 -17.56
N LEU A 344 15.80 -10.41 -18.47
CA LEU A 344 14.41 -10.12 -18.13
C LEU A 344 13.74 -11.36 -17.53
N LEU A 345 14.00 -12.54 -18.06
CA LEU A 345 13.46 -13.77 -17.51
C LEU A 345 13.90 -14.00 -16.07
N GLY A 346 15.19 -13.80 -15.75
CA GLY A 346 15.70 -13.88 -14.40
C GLY A 346 15.01 -12.90 -13.42
N LEU A 347 14.79 -11.68 -13.89
CA LEU A 347 14.04 -10.67 -13.13
C LEU A 347 12.58 -11.08 -12.90
N LEU A 348 11.87 -11.51 -13.93
CA LEU A 348 10.46 -11.91 -13.85
C LEU A 348 10.26 -13.12 -12.91
N VAL A 349 11.18 -14.08 -12.93
CA VAL A 349 11.14 -15.22 -11.99
C VAL A 349 11.17 -14.73 -10.55
N ILE A 350 12.10 -13.84 -10.20
CA ILE A 350 12.19 -13.29 -8.84
C ILE A 350 10.94 -12.47 -8.49
N LEU A 351 10.49 -11.63 -9.43
CA LEU A 351 9.30 -10.80 -9.25
C LEU A 351 8.02 -11.61 -9.10
N THR A 352 7.99 -12.87 -9.54
CA THR A 352 6.85 -13.77 -9.30
C THR A 352 6.71 -14.10 -7.82
N PHE A 353 7.80 -14.36 -7.13
CA PHE A 353 7.79 -14.75 -5.72
C PHE A 353 7.60 -13.58 -4.76
N LEU A 354 7.96 -12.36 -5.16
CA LEU A 354 7.87 -11.17 -4.30
C LEU A 354 6.43 -10.88 -3.83
N PRO A 355 5.41 -10.75 -4.69
CA PRO A 355 4.03 -10.54 -4.26
C PRO A 355 3.43 -11.77 -3.57
N VAL A 356 3.89 -12.98 -3.89
CA VAL A 356 3.46 -14.22 -3.22
C VAL A 356 3.91 -14.20 -1.75
N GLY A 357 5.20 -13.97 -1.50
CA GLY A 357 5.74 -13.89 -0.14
C GLY A 357 5.12 -12.78 0.68
N ASN A 358 5.05 -11.56 0.11
CA ASN A 358 4.44 -10.40 0.78
C ASN A 358 2.94 -10.58 1.05
N GLY A 359 2.19 -11.13 0.10
CA GLY A 359 0.76 -11.39 0.24
C GLY A 359 0.45 -12.41 1.34
N ILE A 360 1.14 -13.56 1.32
CA ILE A 360 1.01 -14.59 2.36
C ILE A 360 1.33 -14.00 3.73
N LEU A 361 2.49 -13.34 3.87
CA LEU A 361 2.96 -12.80 5.15
C LEU A 361 2.02 -11.72 5.70
N SER A 362 1.56 -10.79 4.87
CA SER A 362 0.64 -9.72 5.30
C SER A 362 -0.68 -10.26 5.82
N VAL A 363 -1.29 -11.23 5.12
CA VAL A 363 -2.58 -11.81 5.52
C VAL A 363 -2.43 -12.65 6.79
N THR A 364 -1.38 -13.45 6.88
CA THR A 364 -1.18 -14.33 8.04
C THR A 364 -0.78 -13.56 9.31
N LEU A 365 0.04 -12.51 9.20
CA LEU A 365 0.32 -11.61 10.33
C LEU A 365 -0.95 -10.91 10.81
N THR A 366 -1.81 -10.45 9.89
CA THR A 366 -3.10 -9.85 10.23
C THR A 366 -4.01 -10.86 10.97
N ALA A 367 -4.03 -12.12 10.53
CA ALA A 367 -4.76 -13.19 11.20
C ALA A 367 -4.21 -13.48 12.60
N LEU A 368 -2.88 -13.50 12.78
CA LEU A 368 -2.24 -13.66 14.09
C LEU A 368 -2.57 -12.51 15.05
N VAL A 369 -2.61 -11.26 14.56
CA VAL A 369 -3.07 -10.11 15.36
C VAL A 369 -4.51 -10.30 15.80
N SER A 370 -5.39 -10.72 14.89
CA SER A 370 -6.81 -10.96 15.20
C SER A 370 -6.99 -12.07 16.24
N GLN A 371 -6.19 -13.13 16.19
CA GLN A 371 -6.24 -14.25 17.14
C GLN A 371 -5.71 -13.89 18.53
N ARG A 372 -4.70 -13.01 18.61
CA ARG A 372 -4.07 -12.59 19.88
C ARG A 372 -4.73 -11.39 20.54
N ALA A 373 -5.39 -10.55 19.77
CA ALA A 373 -6.17 -9.45 20.32
C ALA A 373 -7.52 -9.99 20.79
N GLY A 374 -7.80 -9.89 22.09
CA GLY A 374 -9.14 -10.17 22.62
C GLY A 374 -10.18 -9.27 21.93
N ALA A 375 -11.44 -9.72 21.91
CA ALA A 375 -12.53 -9.02 21.22
C ALA A 375 -12.61 -7.52 21.58
N ASP A 376 -12.32 -7.17 22.83
CA ASP A 376 -12.40 -5.80 23.37
C ASP A 376 -11.28 -4.89 22.86
N VAL A 377 -10.12 -5.44 22.45
CA VAL A 377 -8.92 -4.67 22.05
C VAL A 377 -8.54 -4.87 20.58
N GLN A 378 -9.30 -5.67 19.84
CA GLN A 378 -9.00 -6.01 18.43
C GLN A 378 -8.91 -4.77 17.54
N GLY A 379 -9.82 -3.81 17.69
CA GLY A 379 -9.79 -2.55 16.93
C GLY A 379 -8.53 -1.72 17.24
N SER A 380 -8.12 -1.66 18.51
CA SER A 380 -6.89 -0.98 18.94
C SER A 380 -5.65 -1.67 18.40
N ALA A 381 -5.61 -3.00 18.43
CA ALA A 381 -4.51 -3.79 17.90
C ALA A 381 -4.28 -3.55 16.41
N PHE A 382 -5.35 -3.55 15.60
CA PHE A 382 -5.27 -3.19 14.18
C PHE A 382 -4.86 -1.74 13.96
N GLY A 383 -5.37 -0.80 14.75
CA GLY A 383 -4.99 0.60 14.66
C GLY A 383 -3.49 0.79 14.90
N ILE A 384 -2.92 0.11 15.89
CA ILE A 384 -1.51 0.22 16.23
C ILE A 384 -0.62 -0.49 15.20
N THR A 385 -1.01 -1.66 14.67
CA THR A 385 -0.26 -2.32 13.59
C THR A 385 -0.23 -1.46 12.33
N GLN A 386 -1.33 -0.80 12.00
CA GLN A 386 -1.38 0.18 10.89
C GLN A 386 -0.50 1.40 11.16
N GLY A 387 -0.49 1.89 12.41
CA GLY A 387 0.41 2.97 12.85
C GLY A 387 1.89 2.58 12.69
N ALA A 388 2.27 1.38 13.14
CA ALA A 388 3.63 0.85 12.97
C ALA A 388 4.00 0.74 11.48
N GLY A 389 3.09 0.24 10.64
CA GLY A 389 3.27 0.20 9.19
C GLY A 389 3.43 1.59 8.56
N SER A 390 2.67 2.58 9.02
CA SER A 390 2.77 3.97 8.52
C SER A 390 4.09 4.63 8.91
N LEU A 391 4.55 4.41 10.15
CA LEU A 391 5.87 4.87 10.60
C LEU A 391 6.98 4.22 9.76
N ALA A 392 6.88 2.91 9.51
CA ALA A 392 7.82 2.19 8.67
C ALA A 392 7.88 2.74 7.24
N ARG A 393 6.73 3.05 6.63
CA ARG A 393 6.65 3.69 5.31
C ARG A 393 7.16 5.13 5.29
N THR A 394 7.20 5.80 6.44
CA THR A 394 7.79 7.14 6.55
C THR A 394 9.31 7.07 6.67
N VAL A 395 9.85 6.13 7.46
CA VAL A 395 11.29 6.06 7.75
C VAL A 395 12.03 5.14 6.76
N GLY A 396 11.38 4.09 6.29
CA GLY A 396 12.00 3.08 5.41
C GLY A 396 12.57 3.63 4.12
N PRO A 397 11.79 4.35 3.29
CA PRO A 397 12.27 4.85 2.00
C PRO A 397 13.48 5.79 2.07
N PRO A 398 13.58 6.78 2.99
CA PRO A 398 14.78 7.59 3.12
C PRO A 398 16.02 6.79 3.54
N VAL A 399 15.86 5.86 4.48
CA VAL A 399 16.96 5.00 4.92
C VAL A 399 17.45 4.13 3.76
N MET A 400 16.54 3.48 3.04
CA MET A 400 16.88 2.63 1.91
C MET A 400 17.40 3.41 0.71
N GLY A 401 16.88 4.63 0.47
CA GLY A 401 17.42 5.54 -0.54
C GLY A 401 18.81 6.05 -0.18
N GLY A 402 19.06 6.33 1.09
CA GLY A 402 20.38 6.68 1.60
C GLY A 402 21.39 5.55 1.45
N LEU A 403 21.00 4.30 1.74
CA LEU A 403 21.83 3.12 1.50
C LEU A 403 22.14 2.94 0.01
N TYR A 404 21.12 3.07 -0.84
CA TYR A 404 21.29 3.00 -2.29
C TYR A 404 22.32 4.03 -2.79
N PHE A 405 22.18 5.29 -2.37
CA PHE A 405 23.04 6.39 -2.76
C PHE A 405 24.48 6.25 -2.24
N ALA A 406 24.64 5.86 -0.95
CA ALA A 406 25.93 5.85 -0.29
C ALA A 406 26.75 4.56 -0.52
N ILE A 407 26.06 3.41 -0.68
CA ILE A 407 26.71 2.09 -0.76
C ILE A 407 26.55 1.47 -2.15
N GLY A 408 25.34 1.62 -2.76
CA GLY A 408 25.07 1.11 -4.10
C GLY A 408 23.72 0.41 -4.21
N PHE A 409 23.32 0.14 -5.46
CA PHE A 409 21.99 -0.35 -5.84
C PHE A 409 21.56 -1.65 -5.14
N TRP A 410 22.48 -2.48 -4.73
CA TRP A 410 22.20 -3.78 -4.11
C TRP A 410 21.81 -3.67 -2.62
N SER A 411 22.29 -2.62 -1.95
CA SER A 411 22.25 -2.49 -0.48
C SER A 411 20.83 -2.45 0.11
N PRO A 412 19.82 -1.76 -0.46
CA PRO A 412 18.46 -1.74 0.09
C PRO A 412 17.81 -3.12 0.09
N PHE A 413 18.10 -3.91 -0.94
CA PHE A 413 17.50 -5.24 -1.09
C PHE A 413 18.14 -6.25 -0.13
N VAL A 414 19.47 -6.23 0.01
CA VAL A 414 20.18 -7.10 0.96
C VAL A 414 19.82 -6.73 2.40
N VAL A 415 19.86 -5.43 2.75
CA VAL A 415 19.46 -4.96 4.08
C VAL A 415 17.99 -5.27 4.36
N GLY A 416 17.10 -5.02 3.39
CA GLY A 416 15.69 -5.37 3.50
C GLY A 416 15.46 -6.87 3.74
N SER A 417 16.18 -7.72 3.01
CA SER A 417 16.13 -9.18 3.21
C SER A 417 16.62 -9.58 4.61
N LEU A 418 17.73 -9.01 5.08
CA LEU A 418 18.25 -9.27 6.43
C LEU A 418 17.30 -8.83 7.54
N LEU A 419 16.61 -7.69 7.36
CA LEU A 419 15.60 -7.19 8.31
C LEU A 419 14.36 -8.07 8.39
N LEU A 420 14.10 -8.91 7.39
CA LEU A 420 13.00 -9.87 7.41
C LEU A 420 13.33 -11.14 8.20
N LEU A 421 14.61 -11.49 8.41
CA LEU A 421 14.99 -12.69 9.16
C LEU A 421 14.46 -12.72 10.60
N PRO A 422 14.55 -11.62 11.40
CA PRO A 422 13.95 -11.57 12.72
C PRO A 422 12.43 -11.82 12.73
N VAL A 423 11.71 -11.51 11.65
CA VAL A 423 10.26 -11.77 11.55
C VAL A 423 9.98 -13.26 11.67
N GLY A 424 10.74 -14.11 11.01
CA GLY A 424 10.62 -15.56 11.13
C GLY A 424 10.82 -16.04 12.58
N VAL A 425 11.83 -15.49 13.26
CA VAL A 425 12.10 -15.81 14.68
C VAL A 425 10.93 -15.36 15.58
N LEU A 426 10.38 -14.15 15.37
CA LEU A 426 9.25 -13.65 16.12
C LEU A 426 8.01 -14.52 15.91
N VAL A 427 7.72 -14.91 14.68
CA VAL A 427 6.60 -15.81 14.34
C VAL A 427 6.78 -17.20 14.99
N LEU A 428 7.99 -17.76 15.01
CA LEU A 428 8.27 -19.01 15.71
C LEU A 428 8.04 -18.91 17.21
N ARG A 429 8.43 -17.81 17.84
CA ARG A 429 8.17 -17.58 19.28
C ARG A 429 6.67 -17.51 19.57
N ILE A 430 5.92 -16.83 18.72
CA ILE A 430 4.47 -16.74 18.82
C ILE A 430 3.82 -18.12 18.71
N GLY A 431 4.25 -18.97 17.76
CA GLY A 431 3.72 -20.31 17.59
C GLY A 431 4.00 -21.26 18.79
N ARG A 432 5.15 -21.10 19.45
CA ARG A 432 5.49 -21.93 20.63
C ARG A 432 4.67 -21.59 21.87
N THR A 433 4.15 -20.38 21.98
CA THR A 433 3.28 -20.00 23.11
C THR A 433 1.86 -20.51 22.96
N ASP A 434 1.49 -21.08 21.79
CA ASP A 434 0.19 -21.66 21.52
C ASP A 434 0.15 -23.18 21.75
N ASP A 435 1.31 -23.85 21.92
CA ASP A 435 1.31 -25.26 22.32
C ASP A 435 0.77 -25.37 23.75
N PRO A 436 -0.31 -26.13 24.01
CA PRO A 436 -0.78 -26.38 25.36
C PRO A 436 0.36 -27.05 26.15
N PRO A 437 0.52 -26.74 27.44
CA PRO A 437 1.53 -27.38 28.28
C PRO A 437 1.41 -28.88 28.15
N ASP A 438 2.51 -29.54 27.84
CA ASP A 438 2.60 -30.98 27.60
C ASP A 438 2.02 -31.74 28.81
N HIS A 439 0.77 -32.20 28.70
CA HIS A 439 0.11 -33.01 29.73
C HIS A 439 0.75 -34.39 29.90
N ARG A 440 1.92 -34.71 29.28
CA ARG A 440 2.63 -35.95 29.43
C ARG A 440 3.56 -35.99 30.64
N ALA A 441 3.68 -34.86 31.37
CA ALA A 441 4.58 -34.80 32.55
C ALA A 441 3.89 -34.96 33.90
N ALA A 442 2.56 -35.24 33.94
CA ALA A 442 1.81 -35.41 35.20
C ALA A 442 0.99 -36.69 35.18
N ASP A 443 1.67 -37.84 34.99
CA ASP A 443 1.14 -39.09 35.48
C ASP A 443 2.10 -39.62 36.60
N PRO A 444 1.83 -39.27 37.85
CA PRO A 444 2.45 -39.98 38.95
C PRO A 444 1.65 -41.27 39.17
N GLY A 445 2.17 -42.36 38.55
CA GLY A 445 2.03 -43.73 38.99
C GLY A 445 0.88 -44.13 39.88
N HIS A 446 0.01 -44.94 39.35
CA HIS A 446 -0.76 -45.89 40.12
C HIS A 446 0.15 -46.57 41.14
N ILE A 447 -0.08 -46.30 42.41
CA ILE A 447 0.27 -47.24 43.50
C ILE A 447 -1.00 -47.53 44.26
N ARG A 448 -1.45 -48.79 44.06
CA ARG A 448 -2.33 -49.65 44.84
C ARG A 448 -3.73 -49.18 45.18
#